data_14300ec994dd480fb4953844995c7292
#
_entry.id   14300ec994dd480fb4953844995c7292
#
_cell.length_a   1.000
_cell.length_b   1.000
_cell.length_c   1.000
_cell.angle_alpha   90.00
_cell.angle_beta   90.00
_cell.angle_gamma   90.00
#
_symmetry.space_group_name_H-M   'P 1'
#
loop_
_entity.id
_entity.type
_entity.pdbx_description
1 polymer ?
#
loop_
_entity_poly.entity_id
_entity_poly.type
_entity_poly.pdbx_seq_one_letter_code
_entity_poly.pdbx_strand_id
1 'polypeptide(L)'
;AGHVGQATVNILKTMNFHVTVIDERTAVYENFKGADRKVNMPFTEFINREGIDEGSFVLVCTPSHKNDYNVIDKVLELELKPKYIGMLCSIPKLKDFLRKIYEKFGKDVDLSNLYSPVGLDTGGGSPEEIAVSIVSEILAVKNCKTGHMHMRSGEYKW
;
A
#
# COMPACT_ATOMS: atom_id res chain seq x y z
N ALA A 1 -5.74 6.51 7.14
CA ALA A 1 -6.23 5.53 8.13
C ALA A 1 -7.77 5.52 8.18
N GLY A 2 -8.41 4.65 7.44
CA GLY A 2 -9.86 4.39 7.46
C GLY A 2 -10.12 2.95 7.92
N HIS A 3 -11.33 2.42 7.64
CA HIS A 3 -11.70 1.06 8.04
C HIS A 3 -10.76 -0.02 7.49
N VAL A 4 -10.42 0.05 6.20
CA VAL A 4 -9.44 -0.88 5.59
C VAL A 4 -8.07 -0.76 6.25
N GLY A 5 -7.58 0.47 6.48
CA GLY A 5 -6.31 0.68 7.17
C GLY A 5 -6.30 0.12 8.58
N GLN A 6 -7.38 0.32 9.35
CA GLN A 6 -7.52 -0.23 10.70
C GLN A 6 -7.53 -1.77 10.69
N ALA A 7 -8.29 -2.38 9.78
CA ALA A 7 -8.35 -3.84 9.63
C ALA A 7 -6.98 -4.40 9.23
N THR A 8 -6.29 -3.74 8.29
CA THR A 8 -4.94 -4.14 7.85
C THR A 8 -3.93 -4.09 8.99
N VAL A 9 -3.92 -3.01 9.78
CA VAL A 9 -3.00 -2.88 10.93
C VAL A 9 -3.27 -3.99 11.96
N ASN A 10 -4.53 -4.27 12.28
CA ASN A 10 -4.88 -5.32 13.22
C ASN A 10 -4.28 -6.68 12.81
N ILE A 11 -4.30 -7.02 11.53
CA ILE A 11 -3.72 -8.27 11.02
C ILE A 11 -2.19 -8.20 11.04
N LEU A 12 -1.57 -7.12 10.54
CA LEU A 12 -0.12 -6.96 10.49
C LEU A 12 0.50 -7.06 11.89
N LYS A 13 -0.16 -6.55 12.92
CA LYS A 13 0.33 -6.62 14.30
C LYS A 13 0.39 -8.04 14.85
N THR A 14 -0.40 -8.99 14.37
CA THR A 14 -0.28 -10.39 14.75
C THR A 14 1.00 -11.05 14.19
N MET A 15 1.63 -10.42 13.19
CA MET A 15 2.83 -10.92 12.50
C MET A 15 4.08 -10.09 12.79
N ASN A 16 4.08 -9.34 13.89
CA ASN A 16 5.21 -8.53 14.38
C ASN A 16 5.72 -7.46 13.39
N PHE A 17 4.83 -6.92 12.53
CA PHE A 17 5.18 -5.74 11.76
C PHE A 17 5.25 -4.51 12.67
N HIS A 18 6.28 -3.68 12.45
CA HIS A 18 6.28 -2.32 12.99
C HIS A 18 5.46 -1.43 12.06
N VAL A 19 4.39 -0.84 12.57
CA VAL A 19 3.42 -0.10 11.75
C VAL A 19 3.38 1.36 12.17
N THR A 20 3.71 2.25 11.21
CA THR A 20 3.48 3.69 11.31
C THR A 20 2.23 4.06 10.52
N VAL A 21 1.31 4.76 11.17
CA VAL A 21 0.08 5.27 10.53
C VAL A 21 0.15 6.79 10.45
N ILE A 22 -0.08 7.30 9.24
CA ILE A 22 -0.05 8.72 8.94
C ILE A 22 -1.43 9.14 8.44
N ASP A 23 -2.05 10.12 9.08
CA ASP A 23 -3.33 10.68 8.67
C ASP A 23 -3.43 12.14 9.14
N GLU A 24 -3.76 13.04 8.23
CA GLU A 24 -3.92 14.47 8.55
C GLU A 24 -5.23 14.78 9.28
N ARG A 25 -6.20 13.87 9.23
CA ARG A 25 -7.51 14.03 9.87
C ARG A 25 -7.42 13.70 11.36
N THR A 26 -7.42 14.71 12.21
CA THR A 26 -7.24 14.58 13.66
C THR A 26 -8.22 13.56 14.28
N ALA A 27 -9.50 13.59 13.94
CA ALA A 27 -10.49 12.67 14.49
C ALA A 27 -10.21 11.20 14.11
N VAL A 28 -9.68 10.95 12.91
CA VAL A 28 -9.27 9.60 12.47
C VAL A 28 -8.02 9.16 13.20
N TYR A 29 -7.02 10.04 13.25
CA TYR A 29 -5.78 9.81 13.97
C TYR A 29 -5.99 9.47 15.45
N GLU A 30 -6.84 10.22 16.15
CA GLU A 30 -7.12 9.99 17.57
C GLU A 30 -7.77 8.62 17.83
N ASN A 31 -8.72 8.23 16.97
CA ASN A 31 -9.47 6.99 17.12
C ASN A 31 -8.74 5.74 16.57
N PHE A 32 -7.66 5.91 15.80
CA PHE A 32 -6.91 4.80 15.24
C PHE A 32 -6.13 4.04 16.32
N LYS A 33 -6.20 2.71 16.31
CA LYS A 33 -5.62 1.84 17.33
C LYS A 33 -4.64 0.82 16.75
N GLY A 34 -3.74 0.32 17.59
CA GLY A 34 -2.87 -0.81 17.27
C GLY A 34 -1.60 -0.48 16.48
N ALA A 35 -1.44 0.74 15.97
CA ALA A 35 -0.18 1.16 15.35
C ALA A 35 0.92 1.37 16.41
N ASP A 36 2.18 1.07 16.05
CA ASP A 36 3.33 1.34 16.92
C ASP A 36 3.63 2.84 16.96
N ARG A 37 3.43 3.51 15.83
CA ARG A 37 3.58 4.95 15.71
C ARG A 37 2.39 5.56 14.96
N LYS A 38 1.90 6.69 15.46
CA LYS A 38 0.88 7.49 14.77
C LYS A 38 1.43 8.89 14.50
N VAL A 39 1.14 9.41 13.31
CA VAL A 39 1.59 10.74 12.89
C VAL A 39 0.41 11.51 12.32
N ASN A 40 0.12 12.69 12.88
CA ASN A 40 -0.98 13.56 12.44
C ASN A 40 -0.42 14.69 11.57
N MET A 41 -0.22 14.40 10.31
CA MET A 41 0.20 15.38 9.29
C MET A 41 -0.10 14.86 7.88
N PRO A 42 -0.05 15.71 6.85
CA PRO A 42 -0.08 15.27 5.46
C PRO A 42 1.06 14.31 5.15
N PHE A 43 0.77 13.25 4.37
CA PHE A 43 1.77 12.23 4.04
C PHE A 43 2.97 12.83 3.27
N THR A 44 2.71 13.79 2.38
CA THR A 44 3.78 14.47 1.63
C THR A 44 4.73 15.25 2.54
N GLU A 45 4.21 15.83 3.63
CA GLU A 45 5.03 16.49 4.64
C GLU A 45 5.87 15.47 5.42
N PHE A 46 5.27 14.33 5.80
CA PHE A 46 5.98 13.24 6.44
C PHE A 46 7.16 12.75 5.59
N ILE A 47 6.93 12.49 4.29
CA ILE A 47 7.99 12.06 3.38
C ILE A 47 9.12 13.11 3.30
N ASN A 48 8.79 14.39 3.22
CA ASN A 48 9.81 15.45 3.15
C ASN A 48 10.67 15.53 4.40
N ARG A 49 10.09 15.20 5.56
CA ARG A 49 10.79 15.29 6.86
C ARG A 49 11.60 14.04 7.20
N GLU A 50 11.05 12.88 6.94
CA GLU A 50 11.59 11.61 7.44
C GLU A 50 12.02 10.65 6.31
N GLY A 51 11.54 10.85 5.09
CA GLY A 51 11.75 9.92 3.98
C GLY A 51 10.96 8.63 4.13
N ILE A 52 11.36 7.62 3.36
CA ILE A 52 10.86 6.25 3.44
C ILE A 52 12.05 5.31 3.24
N ASP A 53 12.25 4.39 4.17
CA ASP A 53 13.32 3.39 4.06
C ASP A 53 13.06 2.40 2.91
N GLU A 54 14.10 1.95 2.23
CA GLU A 54 14.01 0.99 1.11
C GLU A 54 13.37 -0.35 1.50
N GLY A 55 13.52 -0.76 2.77
CA GLY A 55 12.86 -1.96 3.32
C GLY A 55 11.37 -1.80 3.63
N SER A 56 10.83 -0.59 3.52
CA SER A 56 9.45 -0.29 3.90
C SER A 56 8.42 -0.84 2.94
N PHE A 57 7.26 -1.17 3.51
CA PHE A 57 6.03 -1.50 2.79
C PHE A 57 5.05 -0.35 2.99
N VAL A 58 4.73 0.36 1.93
CA VAL A 58 3.83 1.51 1.95
C VAL A 58 2.44 1.08 1.48
N LEU A 59 1.41 1.35 2.27
CA LEU A 59 0.01 1.15 1.87
C LEU A 59 -0.69 2.50 1.75
N VAL A 60 -1.13 2.83 0.55
CA VAL A 60 -1.87 4.04 0.22
C VAL A 60 -3.36 3.70 0.16
N CYS A 61 -4.10 4.14 1.17
CA CYS A 61 -5.55 3.96 1.28
C CYS A 61 -6.20 5.23 1.82
N THR A 62 -6.10 6.32 1.04
CA THR A 62 -6.62 7.62 1.42
C THR A 62 -8.09 7.78 1.03
N PRO A 63 -8.83 8.75 1.60
CA PRO A 63 -10.24 8.96 1.24
C PRO A 63 -10.42 9.58 -0.15
N SER A 64 -9.35 10.05 -0.80
CA SER A 64 -9.46 10.69 -2.12
C SER A 64 -8.32 10.28 -3.06
N HIS A 65 -8.67 10.06 -4.34
CA HIS A 65 -7.69 9.72 -5.38
C HIS A 65 -6.65 10.82 -5.63
N LYS A 66 -7.00 12.08 -5.36
CA LYS A 66 -6.04 13.19 -5.43
C LYS A 66 -4.92 12.98 -4.41
N ASN A 67 -5.28 12.54 -3.20
CA ASN A 67 -4.29 12.28 -2.16
C ASN A 67 -3.47 11.02 -2.48
N ASP A 68 -4.10 9.95 -3.02
CA ASP A 68 -3.38 8.75 -3.46
C ASP A 68 -2.34 9.11 -4.53
N TYR A 69 -2.74 9.92 -5.54
CA TYR A 69 -1.83 10.42 -6.56
C TYR A 69 -0.66 11.22 -5.95
N ASN A 70 -0.95 12.16 -5.05
CA ASN A 70 0.07 13.01 -4.44
C ASN A 70 1.10 12.20 -3.65
N VAL A 71 0.71 11.09 -3.03
CA VAL A 71 1.62 10.18 -2.32
C VAL A 71 2.61 9.56 -3.31
N ILE A 72 2.11 8.94 -4.37
CA ILE A 72 2.96 8.25 -5.36
C ILE A 72 3.82 9.27 -6.12
N ASP A 73 3.22 10.38 -6.54
CA ASP A 73 3.91 11.49 -7.20
C ASP A 73 5.12 11.96 -6.37
N LYS A 74 4.94 12.11 -5.04
CA LYS A 74 6.01 12.54 -4.15
C LYS A 74 7.10 11.48 -3.97
N VAL A 75 6.73 10.21 -3.90
CA VAL A 75 7.69 9.10 -3.84
C VAL A 75 8.57 9.07 -5.09
N LEU A 76 7.96 9.22 -6.27
CA LEU A 76 8.68 9.25 -7.55
C LEU A 76 9.56 10.51 -7.69
N GLU A 77 9.04 11.68 -7.31
CA GLU A 77 9.78 12.96 -7.36
C GLU A 77 11.06 12.93 -6.53
N LEU A 78 11.02 12.27 -5.37
CA LEU A 78 12.18 12.13 -4.47
C LEU A 78 13.01 10.86 -4.75
N GLU A 79 12.69 10.12 -5.82
CA GLU A 79 13.36 8.87 -6.21
C GLU A 79 13.43 7.83 -5.09
N LEU A 80 12.44 7.84 -4.19
CA LEU A 80 12.37 6.88 -3.07
C LEU A 80 11.98 5.49 -3.59
N LYS A 81 12.64 4.46 -3.08
CA LYS A 81 12.47 3.08 -3.52
C LYS A 81 12.06 2.14 -2.37
N PRO A 82 10.88 2.33 -1.77
CA PRO A 82 10.38 1.35 -0.80
C PRO A 82 10.21 -0.01 -1.49
N LYS A 83 10.30 -1.06 -0.72
CA LYS A 83 10.20 -2.44 -1.24
C LYS A 83 8.83 -2.74 -1.87
N TYR A 84 7.79 -2.04 -1.43
CA TYR A 84 6.42 -2.25 -1.86
C TYR A 84 5.61 -0.96 -1.71
N ILE A 85 4.79 -0.66 -2.69
CA ILE A 85 3.77 0.40 -2.62
C ILE A 85 2.45 -0.20 -3.07
N GLY A 86 1.55 -0.45 -2.14
CA GLY A 86 0.18 -0.89 -2.43
C GLY A 86 -0.76 0.31 -2.52
N MET A 87 -1.51 0.45 -3.60
CA MET A 87 -2.51 1.51 -3.73
C MET A 87 -3.92 0.94 -3.90
N LEU A 88 -4.80 1.31 -2.97
CA LEU A 88 -6.21 0.92 -3.02
C LEU A 88 -6.94 1.73 -4.11
N CYS A 89 -7.22 1.09 -5.22
CA CYS A 89 -7.75 1.78 -6.39
C CYS A 89 -8.66 0.85 -7.22
N SER A 90 -9.64 1.40 -7.92
CA SER A 90 -10.39 0.67 -8.95
C SER A 90 -9.68 0.76 -10.30
N ILE A 91 -9.88 -0.22 -11.17
CA ILE A 91 -9.25 -0.26 -12.51
C ILE A 91 -9.46 1.02 -13.34
N PRO A 92 -10.68 1.61 -13.41
CA PRO A 92 -10.85 2.87 -14.16
C PRO A 92 -10.00 4.02 -13.61
N LYS A 93 -9.86 4.09 -12.30
CA LYS A 93 -9.06 5.13 -11.62
C LYS A 93 -7.56 4.89 -11.78
N LEU A 94 -7.14 3.63 -11.80
CA LEU A 94 -5.76 3.26 -12.09
C LEU A 94 -5.33 3.74 -13.48
N LYS A 95 -6.20 3.63 -14.48
CA LYS A 95 -5.90 4.12 -15.85
C LYS A 95 -5.66 5.63 -15.88
N ASP A 96 -6.51 6.43 -15.21
CA ASP A 96 -6.33 7.89 -15.11
C ASP A 96 -5.05 8.25 -14.33
N PHE A 97 -4.79 7.52 -13.26
CA PHE A 97 -3.56 7.65 -12.46
C PHE A 97 -2.31 7.41 -13.32
N LEU A 98 -2.22 6.27 -14.02
CA LEU A 98 -1.08 5.94 -14.86
C LEU A 98 -0.87 6.95 -15.98
N ARG A 99 -1.94 7.45 -16.59
CA ARG A 99 -1.85 8.52 -17.61
C ARG A 99 -1.13 9.73 -17.03
N LYS A 100 -1.52 10.23 -15.86
CA LYS A 100 -0.90 11.40 -15.21
C LYS A 100 0.55 11.15 -14.83
N ILE A 101 0.86 9.97 -14.31
CA ILE A 101 2.25 9.60 -13.98
C ILE A 101 3.13 9.59 -15.24
N TYR A 102 2.67 8.96 -16.32
CA TYR A 102 3.42 8.92 -17.57
C TYR A 102 3.55 10.28 -18.24
N GLU A 103 2.53 11.16 -18.13
CA GLU A 103 2.62 12.55 -18.60
C GLU A 103 3.69 13.35 -17.86
N LYS A 104 3.87 13.12 -16.55
CA LYS A 104 4.85 13.87 -15.72
C LYS A 104 6.26 13.28 -15.77
N PHE A 105 6.39 11.96 -15.64
CA PHE A 105 7.69 11.28 -15.43
C PHE A 105 8.18 10.53 -16.68
N GLY A 106 7.37 10.44 -17.73
CA GLY A 106 7.70 9.64 -18.91
C GLY A 106 7.24 8.19 -18.79
N LYS A 107 7.21 7.49 -19.94
CA LYS A 107 6.75 6.09 -20.02
C LYS A 107 7.74 5.08 -19.41
N ASP A 108 8.98 5.46 -19.28
CA ASP A 108 10.06 4.61 -18.74
C ASP A 108 10.22 4.74 -17.22
N VAL A 109 9.29 5.44 -16.55
CA VAL A 109 9.28 5.54 -15.08
C VAL A 109 9.14 4.16 -14.46
N ASP A 110 10.02 3.85 -13.49
CA ASP A 110 10.00 2.58 -12.79
C ASP A 110 8.85 2.51 -11.79
N LEU A 111 7.89 1.65 -12.06
CA LEU A 111 6.72 1.34 -11.22
C LEU A 111 6.73 -0.12 -10.77
N SER A 112 7.87 -0.80 -10.83
CA SER A 112 7.99 -2.26 -10.54
C SER A 112 7.61 -2.62 -9.10
N ASN A 113 7.67 -1.68 -8.18
CA ASN A 113 7.28 -1.84 -6.79
C ASN A 113 5.86 -1.33 -6.48
N LEU A 114 5.11 -0.85 -7.50
CA LEU A 114 3.73 -0.38 -7.36
C LEU A 114 2.73 -1.50 -7.63
N TYR A 115 1.96 -1.86 -6.63
CA TYR A 115 0.90 -2.86 -6.65
C TYR A 115 -0.46 -2.16 -6.62
N SER A 116 -1.15 -2.13 -7.75
CA SER A 116 -2.45 -1.46 -7.85
C SER A 116 -3.30 -2.09 -8.97
N PRO A 117 -4.54 -2.46 -8.71
CA PRO A 117 -5.22 -2.47 -7.41
C PRO A 117 -4.48 -3.36 -6.39
N VAL A 118 -4.37 -2.86 -5.16
CA VAL A 118 -3.66 -3.57 -4.09
C VAL A 118 -4.40 -4.82 -3.64
N GLY A 119 -3.65 -5.87 -3.32
CA GLY A 119 -4.15 -7.12 -2.76
C GLY A 119 -4.38 -8.22 -3.81
N LEU A 120 -4.49 -9.45 -3.33
CA LEU A 120 -4.85 -10.59 -4.17
C LEU A 120 -6.32 -10.51 -4.58
N ASP A 121 -6.66 -10.97 -5.77
CA ASP A 121 -8.05 -11.06 -6.25
C ASP A 121 -8.79 -12.19 -5.52
N THR A 122 -9.36 -11.85 -4.38
CA THR A 122 -10.13 -12.78 -3.52
C THR A 122 -11.64 -12.58 -3.64
N GLY A 123 -12.09 -11.54 -4.37
CA GLY A 123 -13.49 -11.22 -4.57
C GLY A 123 -14.22 -10.67 -3.33
N GLY A 124 -13.53 -10.42 -2.23
CA GLY A 124 -14.11 -9.84 -0.99
C GLY A 124 -14.39 -8.34 -1.10
N GLY A 125 -15.31 -7.83 -0.28
CA GLY A 125 -15.72 -6.42 -0.28
C GLY A 125 -15.78 -5.74 1.09
N SER A 126 -15.78 -6.50 2.19
CA SER A 126 -15.69 -5.91 3.53
C SER A 126 -14.27 -5.39 3.81
N PRO A 127 -14.10 -4.40 4.71
CA PRO A 127 -12.78 -3.91 5.09
C PRO A 127 -11.83 -5.02 5.56
N GLU A 128 -12.34 -6.02 6.25
CA GLU A 128 -11.60 -7.16 6.76
C GLU A 128 -11.14 -8.11 5.64
N GLU A 129 -12.01 -8.41 4.68
CA GLU A 129 -11.67 -9.23 3.51
C GLU A 129 -10.63 -8.53 2.63
N ILE A 130 -10.79 -7.23 2.39
CA ILE A 130 -9.79 -6.41 1.68
C ILE A 130 -8.46 -6.41 2.44
N ALA A 131 -8.49 -6.27 3.76
CA ALA A 131 -7.28 -6.31 4.57
C ALA A 131 -6.55 -7.65 4.50
N VAL A 132 -7.27 -8.77 4.53
CA VAL A 132 -6.69 -10.12 4.33
C VAL A 132 -6.01 -10.23 2.97
N SER A 133 -6.67 -9.75 1.92
CA SER A 133 -6.14 -9.74 0.55
C SER A 133 -4.83 -8.93 0.47
N ILE A 134 -4.83 -7.70 1.02
CA ILE A 134 -3.65 -6.81 1.07
C ILE A 134 -2.50 -7.47 1.83
N VAL A 135 -2.77 -7.98 3.02
CA VAL A 135 -1.72 -8.58 3.86
C VAL A 135 -1.14 -9.84 3.22
N SER A 136 -1.98 -10.64 2.53
CA SER A 136 -1.51 -11.80 1.78
C SER A 136 -0.54 -11.41 0.67
N GLU A 137 -0.81 -10.33 -0.07
CA GLU A 137 0.10 -9.80 -1.09
C GLU A 137 1.40 -9.25 -0.46
N ILE A 138 1.31 -8.49 0.62
CA ILE A 138 2.49 -8.01 1.37
C ILE A 138 3.37 -9.18 1.81
N LEU A 139 2.80 -10.27 2.33
CA LEU A 139 3.54 -11.46 2.73
C LEU A 139 4.18 -12.16 1.53
N ALA A 140 3.49 -12.25 0.40
CA ALA A 140 4.03 -12.82 -0.82
C ALA A 140 5.26 -12.03 -1.29
N VAL A 141 5.17 -10.70 -1.36
CA VAL A 141 6.29 -9.83 -1.73
C VAL A 141 7.42 -9.91 -0.72
N LYS A 142 7.12 -9.86 0.58
CA LYS A 142 8.12 -9.99 1.66
C LYS A 142 8.95 -11.26 1.54
N ASN A 143 8.30 -12.37 1.20
CA ASN A 143 8.92 -13.70 1.13
C ASN A 143 9.35 -14.10 -0.29
N CYS A 144 9.27 -13.20 -1.26
CA CYS A 144 9.61 -13.46 -2.67
C CYS A 144 8.81 -14.65 -3.25
N LYS A 145 7.48 -14.65 -3.01
CA LYS A 145 6.54 -15.68 -3.47
C LYS A 145 5.49 -15.09 -4.40
N THR A 146 4.87 -15.95 -5.21
CA THR A 146 3.83 -15.57 -6.19
C THR A 146 2.42 -15.56 -5.62
N GLY A 147 2.24 -15.95 -4.36
CA GLY A 147 0.95 -15.93 -3.66
C GLY A 147 0.29 -17.30 -3.50
N HIS A 148 0.44 -18.22 -4.43
CA HIS A 148 -0.10 -19.58 -4.29
C HIS A 148 0.75 -20.64 -4.96
N MET A 149 0.63 -21.88 -4.46
CA MET A 149 1.21 -23.09 -5.07
C MET A 149 0.26 -24.27 -4.77
N HIS A 150 -0.27 -24.89 -5.81
CA HIS A 150 -1.24 -25.97 -5.69
C HIS A 150 -0.81 -27.21 -6.49
N MET A 151 -1.05 -28.41 -5.98
CA MET A 151 -0.81 -29.66 -6.70
C MET A 151 -1.42 -29.67 -8.11
N ARG A 152 -2.64 -29.12 -8.24
CA ARG A 152 -3.35 -29.03 -9.52
C ARG A 152 -2.67 -28.14 -10.56
N SER A 153 -1.76 -27.25 -10.17
CA SER A 153 -0.99 -26.41 -11.10
C SER A 153 0.20 -27.15 -11.74
N GLY A 154 0.52 -28.35 -11.30
CA GLY A 154 1.66 -29.13 -11.79
C GLY A 154 3.04 -28.58 -11.39
N GLU A 155 3.09 -27.63 -10.48
CA GLU A 155 4.32 -26.95 -10.06
C GLU A 155 5.11 -27.75 -9.00
N TYR A 156 4.52 -28.80 -8.43
CA TYR A 156 5.22 -29.70 -7.50
C TYR A 156 6.08 -30.70 -8.25
N LYS A 157 7.37 -30.59 -8.06
CA LYS A 157 8.32 -31.68 -8.40
C LYS A 157 8.62 -32.46 -7.13
N TRP A 158 8.28 -33.72 -7.13
CA TRP A 158 8.61 -34.68 -6.07
C TRP A 158 10.08 -35.12 -6.17
#